data_9f8529af0bdc3cc8921f90f3a65de561
#
_entry.id   9f8529af0bdc3cc8921f90f3a65de561
#
_cell.length_a   1.000
_cell.length_b   1.000
_cell.length_c   1.000
_cell.angle_alpha   90.00
_cell.angle_beta   90.00
_cell.angle_gamma   90.00
#
_symmetry.space_group_name_H-M   'P 1'
#
loop_
_entity.id
_entity.type
_entity.pdbx_description
1 polymer ?
#
loop_
_entity_poly.entity_id
_entity_poly.type
_entity_poly.pdbx_seq_one_letter_code
_entity_poly.pdbx_strand_id
1 'polypeptide(L)'
;MARPAVAEPGLLRALATLDHRDETARELMDDPAADLVAMDRTYHRFGPVNRIVSRPAAVYEEWVRPRLATTHAARMLDVGAGGGDLPREILRHAERDGLRLEIVAIDPDERAVRYASRHASPRFHARVATTADLVAEGETFDVVWSNHVLHHLTPAELGALLADTERLVAPGGIGVHGDIERGRAAYLGFWAATLPFAWNALAGSFIRPDGLTSIRRSHTASELAAAIPSGWRVKRGFPSRLELVWGNEIADD
;
A
#
# COMPACT_ATOMS: atom_id res chain seq x y z
N MET A 1 31.50 -4.62 -5.75
CA MET A 1 31.50 -3.21 -6.23
C MET A 1 30.07 -2.70 -6.04
N ALA A 2 29.87 -1.74 -5.14
CA ALA A 2 28.57 -1.10 -4.96
C ALA A 2 28.20 -0.34 -6.24
N ARG A 3 27.02 -0.63 -6.82
CA ARG A 3 26.44 0.18 -7.90
C ARG A 3 26.29 1.62 -7.39
N PRO A 4 26.59 2.64 -8.21
CA PRO A 4 26.37 4.02 -7.78
C PRO A 4 24.89 4.20 -7.42
N ALA A 5 24.63 4.80 -6.26
CA ALA A 5 23.30 5.23 -5.87
C ALA A 5 22.71 6.04 -7.03
N VAL A 6 21.52 5.67 -7.49
CA VAL A 6 20.79 6.46 -8.49
C VAL A 6 20.65 7.85 -7.90
N ALA A 7 21.28 8.83 -8.52
CA ALA A 7 21.27 10.22 -8.04
C ALA A 7 19.80 10.70 -8.04
N GLU A 8 19.31 11.14 -6.90
CA GLU A 8 18.02 11.81 -6.82
C GLU A 8 18.00 12.97 -7.83
N PRO A 9 16.96 13.13 -8.65
CA PRO A 9 16.85 14.30 -9.51
C PRO A 9 16.90 15.56 -8.64
N GLY A 10 17.61 16.59 -9.08
CA GLY A 10 17.66 17.85 -8.33
C GLY A 10 16.23 18.34 -8.01
N LEU A 11 16.02 18.83 -6.78
CA LEU A 11 14.70 19.19 -6.26
C LEU A 11 13.85 20.02 -7.23
N LEU A 12 14.45 21.07 -7.84
CA LEU A 12 13.73 21.92 -8.80
C LEU A 12 13.28 21.16 -10.05
N ARG A 13 14.11 20.24 -10.55
CA ARG A 13 13.75 19.39 -11.69
C ARG A 13 12.61 18.43 -11.33
N ALA A 14 12.67 17.80 -10.16
CA ALA A 14 11.61 16.92 -9.69
C ALA A 14 10.28 17.67 -9.54
N LEU A 15 10.28 18.87 -8.95
CA LEU A 15 9.08 19.70 -8.81
C LEU A 15 8.48 20.14 -10.14
N ALA A 16 9.31 20.37 -11.16
CA ALA A 16 8.83 20.74 -12.50
C ALA A 16 8.15 19.59 -13.24
N THR A 17 8.42 18.34 -12.87
CA THR A 17 7.83 17.15 -13.53
C THR A 17 6.58 16.62 -12.84
N LEU A 18 6.18 17.18 -11.68
CA LEU A 18 5.02 16.69 -10.93
C LEU A 18 3.66 17.01 -11.56
N ASP A 19 3.61 17.83 -12.59
CA ASP A 19 2.36 18.13 -13.30
C ASP A 19 1.86 16.92 -14.13
N HIS A 20 2.76 15.97 -14.43
CA HIS A 20 2.46 14.73 -15.14
C HIS A 20 2.95 13.51 -14.34
N ARG A 21 2.24 12.38 -14.50
CA ARG A 21 2.66 11.10 -13.92
C ARG A 21 3.95 10.62 -14.57
N ASP A 22 4.93 10.24 -13.77
CA ASP A 22 6.18 9.66 -14.26
C ASP A 22 6.03 8.14 -14.43
N GLU A 23 5.58 7.72 -15.60
CA GLU A 23 5.35 6.29 -15.92
C GLU A 23 6.66 5.52 -16.18
N THR A 24 7.78 6.22 -16.32
CA THR A 24 9.07 5.62 -16.65
C THR A 24 9.97 5.40 -15.45
N ALA A 25 9.78 6.16 -14.38
CA ALA A 25 10.56 6.00 -13.16
C ALA A 25 10.39 4.60 -12.57
N ARG A 26 11.45 4.05 -12.03
CA ARG A 26 11.46 2.75 -11.36
C ARG A 26 11.90 2.92 -9.93
N GLU A 27 11.28 2.18 -9.04
CA GLU A 27 11.73 2.10 -7.66
C GLU A 27 12.91 1.13 -7.54
N LEU A 28 13.81 1.40 -6.63
CA LEU A 28 14.99 0.56 -6.42
C LEU A 28 14.61 -0.83 -5.90
N MET A 29 13.50 -0.91 -5.15
CA MET A 29 12.98 -2.18 -4.65
C MET A 29 12.43 -3.07 -5.77
N ASP A 30 11.93 -2.48 -6.86
CA ASP A 30 11.37 -3.22 -8.00
C ASP A 30 12.47 -3.89 -8.86
N ASP A 31 13.75 -3.49 -8.70
CA ASP A 31 14.84 -4.14 -9.44
C ASP A 31 15.04 -5.59 -8.93
N PRO A 32 14.89 -6.62 -9.79
CA PRO A 32 15.17 -8.01 -9.39
C PRO A 32 16.56 -8.21 -8.80
N ALA A 33 17.53 -7.35 -9.16
CA ALA A 33 18.91 -7.36 -8.66
C ALA A 33 19.11 -6.44 -7.45
N ALA A 34 18.04 -5.92 -6.83
CA ALA A 34 18.13 -5.05 -5.65
C ALA A 34 18.91 -5.73 -4.51
N ASP A 35 19.68 -4.94 -3.78
CA ASP A 35 20.42 -5.42 -2.63
C ASP A 35 19.47 -5.93 -1.53
N LEU A 36 19.52 -7.23 -1.25
CA LEU A 36 18.64 -7.87 -0.27
C LEU A 36 18.84 -7.34 1.15
N VAL A 37 20.05 -6.88 1.50
CA VAL A 37 20.31 -6.28 2.82
C VAL A 37 19.64 -4.91 2.90
N ALA A 38 19.70 -4.12 1.83
CA ALA A 38 19.00 -2.84 1.76
C ALA A 38 17.47 -3.04 1.75
N MET A 39 16.95 -4.07 1.09
CA MET A 39 15.53 -4.44 1.13
C MET A 39 15.07 -4.82 2.54
N ASP A 40 15.76 -5.76 3.20
CA ASP A 40 15.44 -6.19 4.57
C ASP A 40 15.48 -4.98 5.52
N ARG A 41 16.48 -4.09 5.35
CA ARG A 41 16.59 -2.85 6.12
C ARG A 41 15.44 -1.88 5.85
N THR A 42 14.98 -1.80 4.61
CA THR A 42 13.84 -1.00 4.19
C THR A 42 12.57 -1.50 4.87
N TYR A 43 12.25 -2.78 4.75
CA TYR A 43 11.09 -3.39 5.43
C TYR A 43 11.12 -3.22 6.95
N HIS A 44 12.29 -3.38 7.56
CA HIS A 44 12.44 -3.19 9.01
C HIS A 44 12.13 -1.76 9.45
N ARG A 45 12.42 -0.76 8.62
CA ARG A 45 12.29 0.67 8.93
C ARG A 45 11.04 1.34 8.41
N PHE A 46 10.21 0.63 7.64
CA PHE A 46 8.97 1.18 7.11
C PHE A 46 7.96 1.57 8.18
N GLY A 47 7.86 0.82 9.28
CA GLY A 47 6.81 1.00 10.27
C GLY A 47 6.62 2.44 10.76
N PRO A 48 7.65 3.19 11.21
CA PRO A 48 7.51 4.58 11.63
C PRO A 48 7.04 5.52 10.51
N VAL A 49 7.53 5.33 9.27
CA VAL A 49 7.15 6.13 8.12
C VAL A 49 5.70 5.85 7.73
N ASN A 50 5.35 4.58 7.65
CA ASN A 50 4.01 4.13 7.26
C ASN A 50 2.93 4.50 8.27
N ARG A 51 3.25 4.59 9.56
CA ARG A 51 2.29 5.12 10.56
C ARG A 51 1.83 6.53 10.24
N ILE A 52 2.71 7.35 9.68
CA ILE A 52 2.41 8.74 9.32
C ILE A 52 1.75 8.80 7.93
N VAL A 53 2.34 8.13 6.95
CA VAL A 53 1.94 8.24 5.54
C VAL A 53 0.70 7.40 5.27
N SER A 54 0.65 6.16 5.75
CA SER A 54 -0.41 5.19 5.45
C SER A 54 -1.51 5.14 6.50
N ARG A 55 -1.25 5.63 7.71
CA ARG A 55 -2.23 5.76 8.82
C ARG A 55 -3.03 4.48 9.09
N PRO A 56 -2.38 3.34 9.37
CA PRO A 56 -3.08 2.05 9.53
C PRO A 56 -4.14 2.07 10.64
N ALA A 57 -3.99 2.91 11.66
CA ALA A 57 -5.00 3.10 12.69
C ALA A 57 -6.30 3.70 12.10
N ALA A 58 -6.20 4.71 11.23
CA ALA A 58 -7.37 5.30 10.59
C ALA A 58 -8.03 4.30 9.62
N VAL A 59 -7.24 3.54 8.86
CA VAL A 59 -7.73 2.46 8.00
C VAL A 59 -8.49 1.42 8.82
N TYR A 60 -7.93 1.03 9.98
CA TYR A 60 -8.59 0.10 10.88
C TYR A 60 -9.95 0.62 11.36
N GLU A 61 -9.99 1.84 11.91
CA GLU A 61 -11.22 2.42 12.48
C GLU A 61 -12.30 2.63 11.42
N GLU A 62 -11.92 3.08 10.25
CA GLU A 62 -12.87 3.46 9.21
C GLU A 62 -13.36 2.27 8.38
N TRP A 63 -12.46 1.37 8.01
CA TRP A 63 -12.75 0.34 7.02
C TRP A 63 -12.82 -1.08 7.60
N VAL A 64 -11.98 -1.40 8.59
CA VAL A 64 -11.87 -2.77 9.11
C VAL A 64 -12.79 -2.99 10.30
N ARG A 65 -12.68 -2.17 11.33
CA ARG A 65 -13.41 -2.33 12.59
C ARG A 65 -14.94 -2.44 12.43
N PRO A 66 -15.61 -1.64 11.58
CA PRO A 66 -17.06 -1.77 11.41
C PRO A 66 -17.48 -3.15 10.89
N ARG A 67 -16.61 -3.81 10.09
CA ARG A 67 -16.89 -5.16 9.58
C ARG A 67 -16.62 -6.26 10.61
N LEU A 68 -15.68 -6.03 11.53
CA LEU A 68 -15.43 -6.95 12.65
C LEU A 68 -16.59 -6.98 13.64
N ALA A 69 -17.26 -5.86 13.84
CA ALA A 69 -18.39 -5.77 14.78
C ALA A 69 -19.63 -6.57 14.33
N THR A 70 -19.75 -6.89 13.05
CA THR A 70 -20.89 -7.61 12.47
C THR A 70 -20.66 -9.11 12.31
N THR A 71 -19.42 -9.60 12.53
CA THR A 71 -19.04 -11.00 12.31
C THR A 71 -18.33 -11.58 13.52
N HIS A 72 -18.37 -12.92 13.67
CA HIS A 72 -17.60 -13.61 14.72
C HIS A 72 -16.11 -13.70 14.41
N ALA A 73 -15.74 -13.70 13.14
CA ALA A 73 -14.37 -13.68 12.65
C ALA A 73 -14.37 -13.12 11.22
N ALA A 74 -13.71 -11.99 11.01
CA ALA A 74 -13.58 -11.39 9.68
C ALA A 74 -12.24 -11.76 9.03
N ARG A 75 -12.24 -11.80 7.70
CA ARG A 75 -11.05 -12.04 6.87
C ARG A 75 -10.70 -10.78 6.08
N MET A 76 -9.45 -10.42 6.10
CA MET A 76 -8.92 -9.30 5.34
C MET A 76 -7.85 -9.79 4.37
N LEU A 77 -7.92 -9.33 3.14
CA LEU A 77 -6.86 -9.48 2.15
C LEU A 77 -6.04 -8.19 2.09
N ASP A 78 -4.73 -8.30 2.17
CA ASP A 78 -3.79 -7.22 1.87
C ASP A 78 -3.04 -7.54 0.57
N VAL A 79 -3.24 -6.72 -0.45
CA VAL A 79 -2.68 -6.89 -1.80
C VAL A 79 -1.45 -6.01 -1.96
N GLY A 80 -0.32 -6.62 -2.36
CA GLY A 80 0.97 -5.93 -2.45
C GLY A 80 1.51 -5.59 -1.06
N ALA A 81 1.45 -6.57 -0.15
CA ALA A 81 1.70 -6.38 1.27
C ALA A 81 3.16 -6.01 1.62
N GLY A 82 4.10 -6.19 0.67
CA GLY A 82 5.51 -5.96 0.91
C GLY A 82 6.03 -6.72 2.13
N GLY A 83 6.65 -6.02 3.08
CA GLY A 83 7.13 -6.62 4.33
C GLY A 83 6.05 -6.93 5.38
N GLY A 84 4.79 -6.64 5.09
CA GLY A 84 3.64 -6.95 5.95
C GLY A 84 3.57 -6.10 7.23
N ASP A 85 4.19 -4.94 7.29
CA ASP A 85 4.18 -4.09 8.49
C ASP A 85 2.80 -3.44 8.73
N LEU A 86 2.14 -2.99 7.67
CA LEU A 86 0.82 -2.37 7.75
C LEU A 86 -0.29 -3.34 8.17
N PRO A 87 -0.47 -4.51 7.52
CA PRO A 87 -1.51 -5.45 7.94
C PRO A 87 -1.27 -5.98 9.36
N ARG A 88 -0.01 -6.15 9.80
CA ARG A 88 0.29 -6.50 11.20
C ARG A 88 -0.04 -5.39 12.18
N GLU A 89 0.06 -4.12 11.78
CA GLU A 89 -0.40 -3.00 12.62
C GLU A 89 -1.92 -3.03 12.76
N ILE A 90 -2.65 -3.26 11.66
CA ILE A 90 -4.12 -3.43 11.65
C ILE A 90 -4.53 -4.60 12.54
N LEU A 91 -3.84 -5.75 12.43
CA LEU A 91 -4.11 -6.91 13.28
C LEU A 91 -3.93 -6.58 14.77
N ARG A 92 -2.87 -5.82 15.13
CA ARG A 92 -2.65 -5.38 16.52
C ARG A 92 -3.75 -4.45 17.04
N HIS A 93 -4.40 -3.66 16.18
CA HIS A 93 -5.58 -2.88 16.55
C HIS A 93 -6.77 -3.79 16.86
N ALA A 94 -7.07 -4.75 15.99
CA ALA A 94 -8.14 -5.72 16.22
C ALA A 94 -7.92 -6.54 17.51
N GLU A 95 -6.69 -6.97 17.77
CA GLU A 95 -6.34 -7.69 19.00
C GLU A 95 -6.54 -6.85 20.26
N ARG A 96 -6.19 -5.55 20.25
CA ARG A 96 -6.43 -4.63 21.36
C ARG A 96 -7.90 -4.44 21.66
N ASP A 97 -8.73 -4.45 20.61
CA ASP A 97 -10.18 -4.33 20.74
C ASP A 97 -10.86 -5.68 21.09
N GLY A 98 -10.09 -6.76 21.21
CA GLY A 98 -10.60 -8.10 21.48
C GLY A 98 -11.36 -8.72 20.31
N LEU A 99 -11.20 -8.19 19.08
CA LEU A 99 -11.89 -8.62 17.88
C LEU A 99 -11.08 -9.67 17.11
N ARG A 100 -11.79 -10.53 16.38
CA ARG A 100 -11.16 -11.60 15.60
C ARG A 100 -10.98 -11.16 14.16
N LEU A 101 -9.74 -11.03 13.74
CA LEU A 101 -9.35 -10.75 12.38
C LEU A 101 -8.30 -11.77 11.93
N GLU A 102 -8.48 -12.31 10.73
CA GLU A 102 -7.49 -13.09 10.00
C GLU A 102 -7.04 -12.29 8.78
N ILE A 103 -5.74 -12.18 8.55
CA ILE A 103 -5.18 -11.45 7.42
C ILE A 103 -4.40 -12.39 6.51
N VAL A 104 -4.80 -12.43 5.25
CA VAL A 104 -4.03 -12.99 4.15
C VAL A 104 -3.33 -11.84 3.45
N ALA A 105 -2.00 -11.88 3.42
CA ALA A 105 -1.15 -10.88 2.80
C ALA A 105 -0.51 -11.48 1.55
N ILE A 106 -0.77 -10.89 0.38
CA ILE A 106 -0.21 -11.37 -0.87
C ILE A 106 0.74 -10.36 -1.49
N ASP A 107 1.78 -10.88 -2.11
CA ASP A 107 2.72 -10.08 -2.90
C ASP A 107 3.29 -10.97 -4.01
N PRO A 108 3.44 -10.49 -5.25
CA PRO A 108 4.09 -11.27 -6.31
C PRO A 108 5.61 -11.41 -6.10
N ASP A 109 6.23 -10.57 -5.28
CA ASP A 109 7.65 -10.64 -4.99
C ASP A 109 7.96 -11.64 -3.86
N GLU A 110 8.58 -12.76 -4.19
CA GLU A 110 9.03 -13.77 -3.23
C GLU A 110 9.94 -13.19 -2.13
N ARG A 111 10.70 -12.12 -2.42
CA ARG A 111 11.59 -11.47 -1.45
C ARG A 111 10.80 -10.79 -0.35
N ALA A 112 9.70 -10.12 -0.73
CA ALA A 112 8.76 -9.47 0.18
C ALA A 112 8.06 -10.51 1.06
N VAL A 113 7.50 -11.55 0.44
CA VAL A 113 6.81 -12.64 1.16
C VAL A 113 7.74 -13.36 2.11
N ARG A 114 8.98 -13.65 1.69
CA ARG A 114 10.00 -14.25 2.57
C ARG A 114 10.26 -13.40 3.81
N TYR A 115 10.29 -12.06 3.67
CA TYR A 115 10.44 -11.17 4.81
C TYR A 115 9.19 -11.18 5.69
N ALA A 116 8.00 -11.02 5.11
CA ALA A 116 6.73 -10.98 5.83
C ALA A 116 6.47 -12.29 6.61
N SER A 117 6.83 -13.45 6.02
CA SER A 117 6.67 -14.79 6.62
C SER A 117 7.48 -15.00 7.90
N ARG A 118 8.51 -14.18 8.16
CA ARG A 118 9.23 -14.21 9.46
C ARG A 118 8.32 -13.82 10.62
N HIS A 119 7.19 -13.22 10.33
CA HIS A 119 6.19 -12.75 11.28
C HIS A 119 4.87 -13.52 11.19
N ALA A 120 4.85 -14.67 10.52
CA ALA A 120 3.66 -15.50 10.39
C ALA A 120 3.09 -15.88 11.77
N SER A 121 1.77 -15.90 11.86
CA SER A 121 1.04 -16.28 13.06
C SER A 121 -0.25 -16.99 12.66
N PRO A 122 -1.01 -17.58 13.58
CA PRO A 122 -2.31 -18.19 13.24
C PRO A 122 -3.33 -17.22 12.63
N ARG A 123 -3.07 -15.91 12.69
CA ARG A 123 -3.96 -14.86 12.16
C ARG A 123 -3.30 -14.00 11.07
N PHE A 124 -2.05 -14.26 10.72
CA PHE A 124 -1.33 -13.54 9.67
C PHE A 124 -0.58 -14.51 8.79
N HIS A 125 -1.00 -14.60 7.52
CA HIS A 125 -0.45 -15.50 6.52
C HIS A 125 0.03 -14.71 5.31
N ALA A 126 1.33 -14.79 5.02
CA ALA A 126 1.91 -14.20 3.82
C ALA A 126 2.13 -15.27 2.75
N ARG A 127 1.75 -14.99 1.50
CA ARG A 127 1.94 -15.92 0.37
C ARG A 127 2.29 -15.20 -0.92
N VAL A 128 3.08 -15.86 -1.76
CA VAL A 128 3.33 -15.40 -3.14
C VAL A 128 2.09 -15.69 -3.96
N ALA A 129 1.37 -14.66 -4.34
CA ALA A 129 0.15 -14.77 -5.14
C ALA A 129 -0.21 -13.41 -5.74
N THR A 130 -1.07 -13.44 -6.76
CA THR A 130 -1.77 -12.30 -7.33
C THR A 130 -3.26 -12.34 -6.94
N THR A 131 -3.99 -11.25 -7.19
CA THR A 131 -5.46 -11.24 -7.01
C THR A 131 -6.15 -12.26 -7.91
N ALA A 132 -5.65 -12.45 -9.14
CA ALA A 132 -6.19 -13.42 -10.08
C ALA A 132 -6.08 -14.87 -9.57
N ASP A 133 -5.00 -15.22 -8.85
CA ASP A 133 -4.85 -16.54 -8.24
C ASP A 133 -5.94 -16.79 -7.20
N LEU A 134 -6.19 -15.81 -6.33
CA LEU A 134 -7.22 -15.91 -5.29
C LEU A 134 -8.64 -15.96 -5.87
N VAL A 135 -8.89 -15.22 -6.97
CA VAL A 135 -10.16 -15.33 -7.71
C VAL A 135 -10.34 -16.73 -8.27
N ALA A 136 -9.30 -17.32 -8.84
CA ALA A 136 -9.33 -18.67 -9.38
C ALA A 136 -9.53 -19.74 -8.28
N GLU A 137 -9.04 -19.48 -7.06
CA GLU A 137 -9.26 -20.31 -5.87
C GLU A 137 -10.66 -20.16 -5.28
N GLY A 138 -11.44 -19.14 -5.68
CA GLY A 138 -12.77 -18.86 -5.16
C GLY A 138 -12.76 -18.24 -3.75
N GLU A 139 -11.66 -17.59 -3.38
CA GLU A 139 -11.51 -16.92 -2.09
C GLU A 139 -12.39 -15.68 -1.97
N THR A 140 -12.86 -15.36 -0.76
CA THR A 140 -13.58 -14.13 -0.45
C THR A 140 -13.16 -13.55 0.89
N PHE A 141 -13.29 -12.21 1.02
CA PHE A 141 -12.83 -11.44 2.17
C PHE A 141 -13.84 -10.35 2.55
N ASP A 142 -13.98 -10.08 3.84
CA ASP A 142 -14.79 -8.96 4.33
C ASP A 142 -14.18 -7.60 3.99
N VAL A 143 -12.84 -7.56 3.92
CA VAL A 143 -12.09 -6.38 3.51
C VAL A 143 -11.01 -6.81 2.51
N VAL A 144 -11.02 -6.22 1.32
CA VAL A 144 -9.91 -6.29 0.35
C VAL A 144 -9.21 -4.94 0.34
N TRP A 145 -7.96 -4.94 0.72
CA TRP A 145 -7.19 -3.71 0.90
C TRP A 145 -5.86 -3.77 0.17
N SER A 146 -5.37 -2.61 -0.27
CA SER A 146 -3.99 -2.43 -0.67
C SER A 146 -3.51 -1.03 -0.27
N ASN A 147 -2.20 -0.84 -0.16
CA ASN A 147 -1.64 0.47 0.09
C ASN A 147 -0.31 0.62 -0.66
N HIS A 148 -0.15 1.76 -1.34
CA HIS A 148 1.03 2.05 -2.18
C HIS A 148 1.24 1.06 -3.34
N VAL A 149 0.15 0.59 -3.96
CA VAL A 149 0.17 -0.33 -5.10
C VAL A 149 -0.23 0.36 -6.40
N LEU A 150 -1.20 1.28 -6.36
CA LEU A 150 -1.82 1.83 -7.56
C LEU A 150 -0.83 2.54 -8.49
N HIS A 151 0.20 3.18 -7.92
CA HIS A 151 1.21 3.89 -8.70
C HIS A 151 2.19 2.95 -9.44
N HIS A 152 2.23 1.67 -9.10
CA HIS A 152 2.99 0.67 -9.86
C HIS A 152 2.25 0.18 -11.12
N LEU A 153 0.92 0.29 -11.14
CA LEU A 153 0.07 -0.34 -12.13
C LEU A 153 -0.05 0.48 -13.42
N THR A 154 -0.06 -0.23 -14.53
CA THR A 154 -0.56 0.28 -15.81
C THR A 154 -2.09 0.42 -15.77
N PRO A 155 -2.72 1.17 -16.71
CA PRO A 155 -4.18 1.25 -16.76
C PRO A 155 -4.88 -0.12 -16.86
N ALA A 156 -4.28 -1.08 -17.58
CA ALA A 156 -4.83 -2.42 -17.72
C ALA A 156 -4.75 -3.22 -16.42
N GLU A 157 -3.61 -3.14 -15.71
CA GLU A 157 -3.41 -3.79 -14.41
C GLU A 157 -4.28 -3.17 -13.32
N LEU A 158 -4.48 -1.84 -13.35
CA LEU A 158 -5.43 -1.18 -12.46
C LEU A 158 -6.84 -1.71 -12.69
N GLY A 159 -7.29 -1.79 -13.94
CA GLY A 159 -8.59 -2.36 -14.28
C GLY A 159 -8.74 -3.81 -13.82
N ALA A 160 -7.70 -4.64 -13.96
CA ALA A 160 -7.69 -6.02 -13.49
C ALA A 160 -7.77 -6.09 -11.96
N LEU A 161 -6.97 -5.31 -11.23
CA LEU A 161 -7.04 -5.24 -9.77
C LEU A 161 -8.44 -4.88 -9.27
N LEU A 162 -9.08 -3.89 -9.88
CA LEU A 162 -10.41 -3.45 -9.47
C LEU A 162 -11.47 -4.53 -9.74
N ALA A 163 -11.42 -5.18 -10.91
CA ALA A 163 -12.32 -6.28 -11.27
C ALA A 163 -12.14 -7.52 -10.37
N ASP A 164 -10.90 -7.85 -10.02
CA ASP A 164 -10.62 -8.94 -9.09
C ASP A 164 -11.11 -8.60 -7.68
N THR A 165 -10.91 -7.35 -7.24
CA THR A 165 -11.39 -6.88 -5.94
C THR A 165 -12.91 -7.04 -5.81
N GLU A 166 -13.67 -6.68 -6.85
CA GLU A 166 -15.13 -6.86 -6.87
C GLU A 166 -15.56 -8.33 -6.68
N ARG A 167 -14.73 -9.28 -7.16
CA ARG A 167 -14.98 -10.73 -7.00
C ARG A 167 -14.53 -11.27 -5.65
N LEU A 168 -13.46 -10.71 -5.09
CA LEU A 168 -12.88 -11.15 -3.83
C LEU A 168 -13.60 -10.57 -2.61
N VAL A 169 -14.37 -9.49 -2.77
CA VAL A 169 -15.14 -8.92 -1.66
C VAL A 169 -16.38 -9.77 -1.40
N ALA A 170 -16.50 -10.25 -0.16
CA ALA A 170 -17.68 -10.99 0.32
C ALA A 170 -18.95 -10.10 0.33
N PRO A 171 -20.16 -10.68 0.29
CA PRO A 171 -21.38 -9.91 0.44
C PRO A 171 -21.38 -9.05 1.72
N GLY A 172 -21.57 -7.74 1.57
CA GLY A 172 -21.48 -6.76 2.68
C GLY A 172 -20.07 -6.32 3.04
N GLY A 173 -19.06 -6.84 2.35
CA GLY A 173 -17.66 -6.44 2.49
C GLY A 173 -17.32 -5.14 1.76
N ILE A 174 -16.03 -4.81 1.73
CA ILE A 174 -15.52 -3.57 1.12
C ILE A 174 -14.17 -3.80 0.46
N GLY A 175 -13.97 -3.12 -0.69
CA GLY A 175 -12.66 -2.96 -1.33
C GLY A 175 -12.13 -1.54 -1.11
N VAL A 176 -10.89 -1.40 -0.61
CA VAL A 176 -10.24 -0.10 -0.38
C VAL A 176 -8.79 -0.16 -0.83
N HIS A 177 -8.43 0.66 -1.80
CA HIS A 177 -7.04 0.77 -2.26
C HIS A 177 -6.50 2.15 -1.99
N GLY A 178 -5.55 2.24 -1.04
CA GLY A 178 -4.90 3.48 -0.65
C GLY A 178 -3.62 3.76 -1.44
N ASP A 179 -3.38 5.03 -1.76
CA ASP A 179 -2.12 5.47 -2.34
C ASP A 179 -1.81 6.92 -1.95
N ILE A 180 -0.64 7.42 -2.34
CA ILE A 180 -0.26 8.82 -2.18
C ILE A 180 -0.85 9.63 -3.33
N GLU A 181 -1.40 10.82 -3.05
CA GLU A 181 -1.76 11.76 -4.10
C GLU A 181 -0.52 12.49 -4.62
N ARG A 182 -0.26 12.43 -5.95
CA ARG A 182 0.82 13.20 -6.56
C ARG A 182 0.60 14.68 -6.36
N GLY A 183 1.64 15.37 -5.86
CA GLY A 183 1.59 16.82 -5.71
C GLY A 183 2.87 17.38 -5.10
N ARG A 184 3.06 18.70 -5.31
CA ARG A 184 4.24 19.41 -4.79
C ARG A 184 4.31 19.38 -3.27
N ALA A 185 3.16 19.48 -2.59
CA ALA A 185 3.08 19.41 -1.13
C ALA A 185 3.52 18.04 -0.59
N ALA A 186 3.04 16.94 -1.20
CA ALA A 186 3.45 15.58 -0.85
C ALA A 186 4.96 15.41 -1.05
N TYR A 187 5.47 15.81 -2.21
CA TYR A 187 6.89 15.67 -2.54
C TYR A 187 7.78 16.47 -1.59
N LEU A 188 7.50 17.77 -1.39
CA LEU A 188 8.28 18.64 -0.50
C LEU A 188 8.17 18.18 0.95
N GLY A 189 6.99 17.79 1.40
CA GLY A 189 6.77 17.30 2.77
C GLY A 189 7.59 16.03 3.03
N PHE A 190 7.52 15.05 2.13
CA PHE A 190 8.30 13.81 2.26
C PHE A 190 9.80 14.05 2.12
N TRP A 191 10.21 14.89 1.15
CA TRP A 191 11.62 15.27 0.95
C TRP A 191 12.19 15.92 2.21
N ALA A 192 11.50 16.92 2.79
CA ALA A 192 11.94 17.64 3.97
C ALA A 192 11.94 16.76 5.23
N ALA A 193 10.87 15.96 5.43
CA ALA A 193 10.75 15.08 6.59
C ALA A 193 11.81 13.96 6.61
N THR A 194 12.23 13.46 5.43
CA THR A 194 13.21 12.37 5.35
C THR A 194 14.66 12.85 5.25
N LEU A 195 14.90 14.12 4.86
CA LEU A 195 16.23 14.66 4.66
C LEU A 195 17.15 14.57 5.90
N PRO A 196 16.72 14.92 7.12
CA PRO A 196 17.57 14.82 8.32
C PRO A 196 18.00 13.39 8.64
N PHE A 197 17.26 12.40 8.16
CA PHE A 197 17.48 10.98 8.43
C PHE A 197 18.21 10.24 7.31
N ALA A 198 18.48 10.90 6.17
CA ALA A 198 19.06 10.29 4.98
C ALA A 198 20.42 9.61 5.24
N TRP A 199 21.22 10.18 6.13
CA TRP A 199 22.58 9.70 6.43
C TRP A 199 22.69 8.89 7.73
N ASN A 200 21.57 8.67 8.45
CA ASN A 200 21.53 7.91 9.68
C ASN A 200 20.40 6.88 9.69
N ALA A 201 19.23 7.21 10.22
CA ALA A 201 18.11 6.27 10.38
C ALA A 201 17.60 5.67 9.07
N LEU A 202 17.71 6.37 7.94
CA LEU A 202 17.31 5.88 6.60
C LEU A 202 18.51 5.43 5.75
N ALA A 203 19.75 5.59 6.23
CA ALA A 203 20.94 5.24 5.46
C ALA A 203 20.95 3.77 5.04
N GLY A 204 21.23 3.52 3.76
CA GLY A 204 21.28 2.18 3.18
C GLY A 204 19.91 1.47 3.16
N SER A 205 18.81 2.22 3.17
CA SER A 205 17.47 1.76 2.83
C SER A 205 16.97 2.46 1.55
N PHE A 206 15.93 1.90 0.96
CA PHE A 206 15.30 2.48 -0.23
C PHE A 206 14.16 3.45 0.11
N ILE A 207 13.82 3.65 1.40
CA ILE A 207 12.66 4.45 1.84
C ILE A 207 12.62 5.83 1.20
N ARG A 208 13.74 6.57 1.24
CA ARG A 208 13.77 7.94 0.72
C ARG A 208 13.76 8.00 -0.81
N PRO A 209 14.67 7.33 -1.55
CA PRO A 209 14.66 7.39 -3.01
C PRO A 209 13.36 6.83 -3.59
N ASP A 210 12.86 5.70 -3.09
CA ASP A 210 11.65 5.08 -3.61
C ASP A 210 10.41 5.89 -3.23
N GLY A 211 10.28 6.39 -2.01
CA GLY A 211 9.16 7.24 -1.63
C GLY A 211 9.04 8.52 -2.45
N LEU A 212 10.16 9.15 -2.84
CA LEU A 212 10.14 10.29 -3.78
C LEU A 212 9.76 9.84 -5.20
N THR A 213 10.13 8.64 -5.60
CA THR A 213 9.73 8.04 -6.88
C THR A 213 8.26 7.67 -6.88
N SER A 214 7.75 7.02 -5.83
CA SER A 214 6.32 6.71 -5.64
C SER A 214 5.44 7.94 -5.82
N ILE A 215 5.81 9.08 -5.18
CA ILE A 215 5.04 10.32 -5.31
C ILE A 215 5.00 10.80 -6.77
N ARG A 216 6.09 10.71 -7.53
CA ARG A 216 6.10 11.10 -8.95
C ARG A 216 5.28 10.16 -9.82
N ARG A 217 5.21 8.88 -9.46
CA ARG A 217 4.44 7.84 -10.16
C ARG A 217 2.96 7.84 -9.79
N SER A 218 2.62 8.39 -8.64
CA SER A 218 1.25 8.38 -8.12
C SER A 218 0.28 9.18 -8.99
N HIS A 219 -0.98 8.89 -8.84
CA HIS A 219 -2.07 9.59 -9.51
C HIS A 219 -2.49 10.86 -8.74
N THR A 220 -3.14 11.77 -9.43
CA THR A 220 -4.01 12.77 -8.81
C THR A 220 -5.43 12.21 -8.66
N ALA A 221 -6.25 12.82 -7.80
CA ALA A 221 -7.64 12.40 -7.64
C ALA A 221 -8.44 12.47 -8.95
N SER A 222 -8.19 13.47 -9.79
CA SER A 222 -8.86 13.64 -11.09
C SER A 222 -8.45 12.56 -12.09
N GLU A 223 -7.18 12.17 -12.12
CA GLU A 223 -6.69 11.09 -12.98
C GLU A 223 -7.30 9.75 -12.58
N LEU A 224 -7.33 9.42 -11.27
CA LEU A 224 -7.97 8.20 -10.80
C LEU A 224 -9.48 8.21 -11.08
N ALA A 225 -10.17 9.31 -10.82
CA ALA A 225 -11.60 9.42 -11.07
C ALA A 225 -11.96 9.22 -12.56
N ALA A 226 -11.05 9.59 -13.47
CA ALA A 226 -11.22 9.35 -14.90
C ALA A 226 -10.88 7.91 -15.34
N ALA A 227 -10.11 7.17 -14.54
CA ALA A 227 -9.61 5.84 -14.88
C ALA A 227 -10.43 4.70 -14.28
N ILE A 228 -11.25 4.95 -13.26
CA ILE A 228 -12.00 3.91 -12.54
C ILE A 228 -13.35 3.61 -13.19
N PRO A 229 -13.83 2.35 -13.10
CA PRO A 229 -15.18 1.99 -13.57
C PRO A 229 -16.27 2.55 -12.63
N SER A 230 -17.51 2.51 -13.12
CA SER A 230 -18.69 2.87 -12.31
C SER A 230 -18.80 1.98 -11.06
N GLY A 231 -19.28 2.56 -9.94
CA GLY A 231 -19.38 1.85 -8.65
C GLY A 231 -18.18 2.07 -7.74
N TRP A 232 -17.04 2.50 -8.27
CA TRP A 232 -15.89 2.94 -7.48
C TRP A 232 -15.95 4.42 -7.16
N ARG A 233 -15.41 4.81 -6.00
CA ARG A 233 -15.33 6.21 -5.56
C ARG A 233 -13.90 6.56 -5.20
N VAL A 234 -13.50 7.81 -5.49
CA VAL A 234 -12.22 8.39 -5.05
C VAL A 234 -12.46 9.23 -3.82
N LYS A 235 -11.77 8.90 -2.73
CA LYS A 235 -11.75 9.68 -1.50
C LYS A 235 -10.36 10.28 -1.29
N ARG A 236 -10.31 11.55 -0.88
CA ARG A 236 -9.07 12.20 -0.47
C ARG A 236 -8.91 12.12 1.04
N GLY A 237 -7.68 11.85 1.47
CA GLY A 237 -7.31 11.79 2.87
C GLY A 237 -6.05 12.59 3.19
N PHE A 238 -5.80 12.78 4.47
CA PHE A 238 -4.59 13.43 4.98
C PHE A 238 -3.54 12.37 5.38
N PRO A 239 -2.24 12.62 5.21
CA PRO A 239 -1.62 13.66 4.38
C PRO A 239 -1.51 13.19 2.92
N SER A 240 -2.03 13.96 1.97
CA SER A 240 -1.91 13.67 0.52
C SER A 240 -2.21 12.20 0.16
N ARG A 241 -3.34 11.68 0.64
CA ARG A 241 -3.78 10.30 0.39
C ARG A 241 -4.94 10.27 -0.60
N LEU A 242 -4.97 9.23 -1.39
CA LEU A 242 -6.11 8.82 -2.19
C LEU A 242 -6.56 7.44 -1.73
N GLU A 243 -7.86 7.22 -1.72
CA GLU A 243 -8.46 5.91 -1.50
C GLU A 243 -9.49 5.66 -2.60
N LEU A 244 -9.36 4.54 -3.29
CA LEU A 244 -10.40 3.98 -4.14
C LEU A 244 -11.26 3.06 -3.28
N VAL A 245 -12.56 3.33 -3.24
CA VAL A 245 -13.50 2.59 -2.40
C VAL A 245 -14.59 1.96 -3.25
N TRP A 246 -14.84 0.66 -3.05
CA TRP A 246 -15.92 -0.11 -3.65
C TRP A 246 -16.73 -0.83 -2.58
N GLY A 247 -18.04 -0.86 -2.75
CA GLY A 247 -18.97 -1.42 -1.78
C GLY A 247 -19.67 -0.35 -0.94
N ASN A 248 -20.52 -0.78 -0.03
CA ASN A 248 -21.27 0.12 0.84
C ASN A 248 -20.46 0.46 2.10
N GLU A 249 -20.36 1.74 2.40
CA GLU A 249 -19.98 2.16 3.75
C GLU A 249 -21.06 1.69 4.72
N ILE A 250 -20.64 1.13 5.86
CA ILE A 250 -21.59 0.86 6.95
C ILE A 250 -21.97 2.25 7.48
N ALA A 251 -23.26 2.62 7.39
CA ALA A 251 -23.71 3.86 7.99
C ALA A 251 -23.50 3.76 9.51
N ASP A 252 -22.82 4.77 10.08
CA ASP A 252 -22.82 4.94 11.53
C ASP A 252 -24.26 5.23 11.97
N ASP A 253 -24.86 4.28 12.71
CA ASP A 253 -26.16 4.47 13.38
C ASP A 253 -26.02 5.35 14.62
#